data_efb176b6a0c21f31c8e7f0b46720c292
#
_entry.id   efb176b6a0c21f31c8e7f0b46720c292
#
_cell.length_a   1.000
_cell.length_b   1.000
_cell.length_c   1.000
_cell.angle_alpha   90.00
_cell.angle_beta   90.00
_cell.angle_gamma   90.00
#
_symmetry.space_group_name_H-M   'P 1'
#
loop_
_entity.id
_entity.type
_entity.pdbx_description
1 polymer ?
#
loop_
_entity_poly.entity_id
_entity_poly.type
_entity_poly.pdbx_seq_one_letter_code
_entity_poly.pdbx_strand_id
1 'polypeptide(L)'
;MHNKILILGNGFDLDLGLKSRYRDFMFSSTWKEKKRPASILSCNLLKYLEEKNEIEAWFDAESELLNYALKITQGTYWSLQKTDRDGHEFFQAMLKKYLLKEQEEFIPNNDSIAAKLMEAVIQNGFFDEIFTFNYTDLNKTLAKFRLNTRINTTYMHGSLEDSDNIILGIETDEAIHKDYQFLFKTNSRFYRYNSLIESMESADEIIFFGHSINGMDFPYFKDFFIKQSKSTAELKRKYITIFTYDDSSDQQIINNFREAGVNLRDLMQRNNMTFIETKYLREREKFELKKWNDLLIHLKDDSKDTQNNNLRRLSSMLT
;
A
#
# COMPACT_ATOMS: atom_id res chain seq x y z
N MET A 1 -18.73 0.19 19.33
CA MET A 1 -17.40 -0.37 19.02
C MET A 1 -16.72 0.64 18.11
N HIS A 2 -15.50 1.04 18.42
CA HIS A 2 -14.69 1.83 17.53
C HIS A 2 -14.12 0.88 16.48
N ASN A 3 -14.46 1.09 15.22
CA ASN A 3 -13.96 0.31 14.09
C ASN A 3 -12.62 0.91 13.64
N LYS A 4 -11.55 0.10 13.60
CA LYS A 4 -10.19 0.54 13.27
C LYS A 4 -9.60 -0.29 12.16
N ILE A 5 -9.02 0.39 11.17
CA ILE A 5 -8.36 -0.26 10.06
C ILE A 5 -6.92 0.24 9.87
N LEU A 6 -6.09 -0.65 9.38
CA LEU A 6 -4.70 -0.37 9.03
C LEU A 6 -4.50 -0.57 7.53
N ILE A 7 -3.91 0.40 6.85
CA ILE A 7 -3.63 0.39 5.42
C ILE A 7 -2.12 0.44 5.22
N LEU A 8 -1.57 -0.61 4.61
CA LEU A 8 -0.14 -0.80 4.41
C LEU A 8 0.24 -0.62 2.95
N GLY A 9 1.24 0.20 2.69
CA GLY A 9 1.88 0.33 1.39
C GLY A 9 3.35 -0.08 1.42
N ASN A 10 4.04 0.03 0.30
CA ASN A 10 5.41 -0.48 0.14
C ASN A 10 6.41 0.10 1.15
N GLY A 11 6.19 1.33 1.63
CA GLY A 11 7.02 1.92 2.70
C GLY A 11 7.01 1.13 4.01
N PHE A 12 5.98 0.32 4.25
CA PHE A 12 5.94 -0.60 5.39
C PHE A 12 7.00 -1.70 5.25
N ASP A 13 7.05 -2.37 4.10
CA ASP A 13 8.05 -3.39 3.81
C ASP A 13 9.48 -2.84 3.86
N LEU A 14 9.67 -1.65 3.27
CA LEU A 14 10.96 -0.95 3.28
C LEU A 14 11.43 -0.63 4.71
N ASP A 15 10.51 -0.21 5.56
CA ASP A 15 10.79 0.09 6.97
C ASP A 15 11.17 -1.16 7.77
N LEU A 16 10.54 -2.30 7.47
CA LEU A 16 10.90 -3.60 8.03
C LEU A 16 12.30 -4.06 7.57
N GLY A 17 12.81 -3.55 6.45
CA GLY A 17 14.12 -3.87 5.89
C GLY A 17 14.11 -4.64 4.57
N LEU A 18 12.93 -4.91 3.99
CA LEU A 18 12.83 -5.56 2.69
C LEU A 18 13.24 -4.62 1.56
N LYS A 19 13.85 -5.15 0.52
CA LYS A 19 14.15 -4.44 -0.73
C LYS A 19 13.02 -4.71 -1.73
N SER A 20 11.85 -4.15 -1.47
CA SER A 20 10.61 -4.44 -2.21
C SER A 20 10.27 -3.45 -3.32
N ARG A 21 11.16 -2.47 -3.63
CA ARG A 21 10.96 -1.55 -4.74
C ARG A 21 11.12 -2.27 -6.08
N TYR A 22 10.39 -1.85 -7.11
CA TYR A 22 10.60 -2.31 -8.48
C TYR A 22 12.05 -2.10 -8.95
N ARG A 23 12.68 -1.00 -8.55
CA ARG A 23 14.09 -0.71 -8.83
C ARG A 23 15.03 -1.75 -8.20
N ASP A 24 14.78 -2.17 -6.95
CA ASP A 24 15.58 -3.18 -6.28
C ASP A 24 15.50 -4.52 -7.03
N PHE A 25 14.28 -4.89 -7.48
CA PHE A 25 14.07 -6.05 -8.34
C PHE A 25 14.82 -5.96 -9.65
N MET A 26 14.70 -4.85 -10.38
CA MET A 26 15.34 -4.64 -11.69
C MET A 26 16.87 -4.66 -11.63
N PHE A 27 17.46 -4.27 -10.49
CA PHE A 27 18.91 -4.36 -10.26
C PHE A 27 19.38 -5.68 -9.65
N SER A 28 18.48 -6.56 -9.24
CA SER A 28 18.82 -7.85 -8.64
C SER A 28 19.40 -8.85 -9.63
N SER A 29 20.11 -9.87 -9.14
CA SER A 29 20.53 -11.02 -9.94
C SER A 29 19.35 -11.78 -10.55
N THR A 30 18.22 -11.83 -9.85
CA THR A 30 16.97 -12.45 -10.36
C THR A 30 16.55 -11.86 -11.69
N TRP A 31 16.65 -10.53 -11.86
CA TRP A 31 16.32 -9.87 -13.12
C TRP A 31 17.51 -9.87 -14.10
N LYS A 32 18.73 -9.55 -13.68
CA LYS A 32 19.90 -9.40 -14.57
C LYS A 32 20.34 -10.71 -15.20
N GLU A 33 20.31 -11.82 -14.45
CA GLU A 33 20.77 -13.14 -14.91
C GLU A 33 19.64 -14.00 -15.49
N LYS A 34 18.43 -13.45 -15.63
CA LYS A 34 17.28 -14.14 -16.20
C LYS A 34 17.50 -14.61 -17.61
N LYS A 35 17.11 -15.84 -17.91
CA LYS A 35 17.02 -16.36 -19.27
C LYS A 35 15.64 -16.03 -19.84
N ARG A 36 15.57 -15.14 -20.83
CA ARG A 36 14.32 -14.83 -21.55
C ARG A 36 13.97 -15.98 -22.49
N PRO A 37 12.72 -16.44 -22.53
CA PRO A 37 12.21 -17.31 -23.59
C PRO A 37 12.38 -16.66 -24.97
N ALA A 38 12.56 -17.49 -26.01
CA ALA A 38 12.75 -16.99 -27.37
C ALA A 38 11.57 -16.10 -27.85
N SER A 39 10.36 -16.39 -27.38
CA SER A 39 9.13 -15.64 -27.71
C SER A 39 9.14 -14.19 -27.28
N ILE A 40 9.92 -13.82 -26.26
CA ILE A 40 9.97 -12.46 -25.70
C ILE A 40 11.34 -11.78 -25.83
N LEU A 41 12.27 -12.33 -26.58
CA LEU A 41 13.59 -11.69 -26.81
C LEU A 41 13.48 -10.30 -27.45
N SER A 42 12.48 -10.09 -28.31
CA SER A 42 12.18 -8.81 -28.97
C SER A 42 11.06 -8.02 -28.29
N CYS A 43 10.67 -8.34 -27.05
CA CYS A 43 9.58 -7.67 -26.35
C CYS A 43 9.92 -6.18 -26.11
N ASN A 44 9.14 -5.29 -26.71
CA ASN A 44 9.34 -3.86 -26.62
C ASN A 44 8.94 -3.32 -25.25
N LEU A 45 7.90 -3.90 -24.62
CA LEU A 45 7.51 -3.54 -23.26
C LEU A 45 8.66 -3.75 -22.27
N LEU A 46 9.33 -4.91 -22.32
CA LEU A 46 10.45 -5.19 -21.41
C LEU A 46 11.64 -4.27 -21.63
N LYS A 47 11.96 -3.96 -22.89
CA LYS A 47 13.01 -2.99 -23.24
C LYS A 47 12.67 -1.61 -22.71
N TYR A 48 11.45 -1.16 -22.93
CA TYR A 48 10.96 0.12 -22.42
C TYR A 48 11.09 0.24 -20.90
N LEU A 49 10.65 -0.78 -20.13
CA LEU A 49 10.76 -0.79 -18.68
C LEU A 49 12.22 -0.79 -18.20
N GLU A 50 13.12 -1.52 -18.90
CA GLU A 50 14.55 -1.53 -18.59
C GLU A 50 15.19 -0.15 -18.83
N GLU A 51 14.91 0.49 -19.97
CA GLU A 51 15.39 1.83 -20.29
C GLU A 51 14.92 2.86 -19.25
N LYS A 52 13.65 2.80 -18.86
CA LYS A 52 13.08 3.70 -17.86
C LYS A 52 13.71 3.53 -16.49
N ASN A 53 13.92 2.30 -16.06
CA ASN A 53 14.58 2.02 -14.78
C ASN A 53 16.04 2.51 -14.73
N GLU A 54 16.75 2.58 -15.86
CA GLU A 54 18.11 3.10 -15.90
C GLU A 54 18.17 4.63 -15.79
N ILE A 55 17.19 5.33 -16.35
CA ILE A 55 17.16 6.79 -16.44
C ILE A 55 16.53 7.43 -15.18
N GLU A 56 15.47 6.84 -14.65
CA GLU A 56 14.68 7.44 -13.60
C GLU A 56 15.23 7.16 -12.21
N ALA A 57 15.42 8.20 -11.41
CA ALA A 57 15.83 8.06 -9.99
C ALA A 57 14.76 7.31 -9.17
N TRP A 58 13.50 7.49 -9.52
CA TRP A 58 12.35 6.80 -8.93
C TRP A 58 11.58 6.06 -10.01
N PHE A 59 11.78 4.75 -10.08
CA PHE A 59 11.10 3.89 -11.07
C PHE A 59 9.86 3.24 -10.43
N ASP A 60 8.70 3.51 -11.02
CA ASP A 60 7.43 2.84 -10.73
C ASP A 60 6.95 2.08 -11.96
N ALA A 61 6.96 0.76 -11.88
CA ALA A 61 6.61 -0.11 -13.00
C ALA A 61 5.15 0.07 -13.45
N GLU A 62 4.20 0.32 -12.56
CA GLU A 62 2.79 0.48 -12.90
C GLU A 62 2.54 1.78 -13.65
N SER A 63 3.13 2.89 -13.20
CA SER A 63 3.09 4.16 -13.91
C SER A 63 3.72 4.05 -15.31
N GLU A 64 4.83 3.29 -15.43
CA GLU A 64 5.46 3.10 -16.73
C GLU A 64 4.69 2.14 -17.65
N LEU A 65 3.96 1.17 -17.10
CA LEU A 65 3.00 0.38 -17.88
C LEU A 65 1.88 1.26 -18.46
N LEU A 66 1.35 2.21 -17.68
CA LEU A 66 0.36 3.18 -18.17
C LEU A 66 0.95 4.06 -19.27
N ASN A 67 2.11 4.65 -19.03
CA ASN A 67 2.80 5.50 -20.02
C ASN A 67 3.07 4.76 -21.34
N TYR A 68 3.46 3.48 -21.25
CA TYR A 68 3.66 2.63 -22.43
C TYR A 68 2.34 2.39 -23.18
N ALA A 69 1.27 2.01 -22.47
CA ALA A 69 -0.04 1.77 -23.05
C ALA A 69 -0.62 3.04 -23.74
N LEU A 70 -0.43 4.22 -23.13
CA LEU A 70 -0.84 5.50 -23.70
C LEU A 70 -0.07 5.83 -24.98
N LYS A 71 1.25 5.61 -25.04
CA LYS A 71 2.04 5.81 -26.25
C LYS A 71 1.57 4.92 -27.41
N ILE A 72 1.21 3.68 -27.14
CA ILE A 72 0.62 2.78 -28.13
C ILE A 72 -0.75 3.32 -28.58
N THR A 73 -1.58 3.74 -27.64
CA THR A 73 -2.94 4.25 -27.92
C THR A 73 -2.92 5.51 -28.78
N GLN A 74 -1.94 6.39 -28.54
CA GLN A 74 -1.71 7.62 -29.31
C GLN A 74 -1.01 7.38 -30.66
N GLY A 75 -0.61 6.15 -30.97
CA GLY A 75 0.12 5.81 -32.19
C GLY A 75 1.56 6.33 -32.23
N THR A 76 2.10 6.80 -31.11
CA THR A 76 3.49 7.30 -30.99
C THR A 76 4.51 6.17 -30.79
N TYR A 77 4.03 4.98 -30.48
CA TYR A 77 4.83 3.78 -30.32
C TYR A 77 4.11 2.58 -30.95
N TRP A 78 4.88 1.62 -31.49
CA TRP A 78 4.33 0.40 -32.06
C TRP A 78 4.98 -0.83 -31.45
N SER A 79 4.17 -1.86 -31.16
CA SER A 79 4.64 -3.13 -30.67
C SER A 79 3.73 -4.30 -31.05
N LEU A 80 4.23 -5.53 -30.88
CA LEU A 80 3.48 -6.75 -31.05
C LEU A 80 2.77 -7.11 -29.73
N GLN A 81 1.47 -6.89 -29.65
CA GLN A 81 0.63 -7.11 -28.49
C GLN A 81 0.86 -8.48 -27.81
N LYS A 82 0.94 -9.56 -28.60
CA LYS A 82 1.18 -10.90 -28.05
C LYS A 82 2.52 -10.99 -27.32
N THR A 83 3.58 -10.45 -27.93
CA THR A 83 4.93 -10.46 -27.34
C THR A 83 4.98 -9.61 -26.06
N ASP A 84 4.25 -8.50 -26.03
CA ASP A 84 4.19 -7.63 -24.85
C ASP A 84 3.36 -8.27 -23.72
N ARG A 85 2.28 -8.98 -24.05
CA ARG A 85 1.52 -9.76 -23.05
C ARG A 85 2.40 -10.85 -22.43
N ASP A 86 3.06 -11.66 -23.25
CA ASP A 86 3.98 -12.70 -22.76
C ASP A 86 5.12 -12.08 -21.94
N GLY A 87 5.60 -10.91 -22.34
CA GLY A 87 6.61 -10.13 -21.61
C GLY A 87 6.13 -9.62 -20.27
N HIS A 88 4.90 -9.11 -20.18
CA HIS A 88 4.27 -8.69 -18.93
C HIS A 88 4.11 -9.85 -17.96
N GLU A 89 3.59 -11.00 -18.42
CA GLU A 89 3.47 -12.21 -17.61
C GLU A 89 4.84 -12.70 -17.12
N PHE A 90 5.86 -12.64 -17.97
CA PHE A 90 7.23 -12.96 -17.58
C PHE A 90 7.79 -12.00 -16.51
N PHE A 91 7.58 -10.69 -16.66
CA PHE A 91 8.00 -9.68 -15.69
C PHE A 91 7.35 -9.95 -14.34
N GLN A 92 6.05 -10.19 -14.33
CA GLN A 92 5.27 -10.51 -13.14
C GLN A 92 5.77 -11.78 -12.44
N ALA A 93 6.05 -12.85 -13.19
CA ALA A 93 6.59 -14.10 -12.65
C ALA A 93 7.99 -13.91 -12.03
N MET A 94 8.85 -13.10 -12.67
CA MET A 94 10.19 -12.80 -12.15
C MET A 94 10.15 -11.91 -10.93
N LEU A 95 9.22 -10.94 -10.87
CA LEU A 95 8.99 -10.11 -9.70
C LEU A 95 8.51 -10.97 -8.52
N LYS A 96 7.54 -11.85 -8.74
CA LYS A 96 7.07 -12.80 -7.70
C LYS A 96 8.24 -13.65 -7.17
N LYS A 97 9.05 -14.21 -8.06
CA LYS A 97 10.23 -15.00 -7.69
C LYS A 97 11.23 -14.19 -6.85
N TYR A 98 11.47 -12.94 -7.23
CA TYR A 98 12.35 -12.04 -6.47
C TYR A 98 11.82 -11.75 -5.08
N LEU A 99 10.53 -11.37 -4.97
CA LEU A 99 9.92 -11.02 -3.70
C LEU A 99 9.81 -12.22 -2.74
N LEU A 100 9.55 -13.43 -3.25
CA LEU A 100 9.60 -14.66 -2.45
C LEU A 100 10.98 -14.84 -1.82
N LYS A 101 12.03 -14.71 -2.61
CA LYS A 101 13.41 -14.81 -2.11
C LYS A 101 13.73 -13.70 -1.12
N GLU A 102 13.38 -12.45 -1.44
CA GLU A 102 13.60 -11.31 -0.57
C GLU A 102 12.91 -11.48 0.78
N GLN A 103 11.65 -11.91 0.79
CA GLN A 103 10.88 -12.16 2.01
C GLN A 103 11.52 -13.23 2.92
N GLU A 104 12.18 -14.24 2.34
CA GLU A 104 12.86 -15.28 3.09
C GLU A 104 14.22 -14.81 3.65
N GLU A 105 14.96 -14.03 2.85
CA GLU A 105 16.37 -13.71 3.10
C GLU A 105 16.59 -12.32 3.73
N PHE A 106 15.59 -11.42 3.77
CA PHE A 106 15.81 -10.06 4.25
C PHE A 106 16.29 -10.01 5.71
N ILE A 107 17.11 -9.02 5.99
CA ILE A 107 17.63 -8.75 7.34
C ILE A 107 16.70 -7.74 8.00
N PRO A 108 16.06 -8.10 9.13
CA PRO A 108 15.17 -7.19 9.85
C PRO A 108 15.85 -5.89 10.26
N ASN A 109 15.19 -4.78 10.03
CA ASN A 109 15.63 -3.49 10.56
C ASN A 109 15.23 -3.37 12.04
N ASN A 110 16.21 -3.45 12.95
CA ASN A 110 15.98 -3.39 14.39
C ASN A 110 15.36 -2.07 14.86
N ASP A 111 15.49 -0.99 14.08
CA ASP A 111 14.89 0.32 14.37
C ASP A 111 13.57 0.56 13.63
N SER A 112 12.96 -0.49 13.09
CA SER A 112 11.71 -0.41 12.34
C SER A 112 10.58 0.19 13.17
N ILE A 113 10.00 1.27 12.66
CA ILE A 113 8.80 1.89 13.21
C ILE A 113 7.56 1.07 12.86
N ALA A 114 7.55 0.45 11.68
CA ALA A 114 6.50 -0.48 11.25
C ALA A 114 6.37 -1.66 12.21
N ALA A 115 7.49 -2.28 12.61
CA ALA A 115 7.47 -3.37 13.58
C ALA A 115 6.94 -2.91 14.95
N LYS A 116 7.38 -1.74 15.43
CA LYS A 116 6.90 -1.14 16.70
C LYS A 116 5.41 -0.81 16.65
N LEU A 117 4.92 -0.29 15.52
CA LEU A 117 3.49 -0.05 15.33
C LEU A 117 2.70 -1.37 15.35
N MET A 118 3.16 -2.38 14.61
CA MET A 118 2.50 -3.69 14.59
C MET A 118 2.49 -4.36 15.97
N GLU A 119 3.56 -4.24 16.73
CA GLU A 119 3.59 -4.71 18.12
C GLU A 119 2.49 -4.03 18.96
N ALA A 120 2.37 -2.70 18.87
CA ALA A 120 1.33 -1.95 19.56
C ALA A 120 -0.08 -2.35 19.11
N VAL A 121 -0.30 -2.52 17.81
CA VAL A 121 -1.56 -2.98 17.22
C VAL A 121 -1.95 -4.36 17.70
N ILE A 122 -1.01 -5.31 17.69
CA ILE A 122 -1.24 -6.70 18.14
C ILE A 122 -1.52 -6.77 19.64
N GLN A 123 -0.76 -6.03 20.46
CA GLN A 123 -0.94 -6.03 21.92
C GLN A 123 -2.27 -5.41 22.34
N ASN A 124 -2.75 -4.41 21.62
CA ASN A 124 -4.00 -3.73 21.96
C ASN A 124 -5.25 -4.38 21.34
N GLY A 125 -5.11 -5.29 20.36
CA GLY A 125 -6.14 -6.23 19.91
C GLY A 125 -7.43 -5.66 19.27
N PHE A 126 -7.40 -4.43 18.73
CA PHE A 126 -8.62 -3.69 18.35
C PHE A 126 -8.69 -3.22 16.92
N PHE A 127 -7.82 -3.69 16.04
CA PHE A 127 -7.96 -3.45 14.61
C PHE A 127 -8.85 -4.54 14.01
N ASP A 128 -9.85 -4.12 13.27
CA ASP A 128 -10.83 -5.03 12.68
C ASP A 128 -10.29 -5.65 11.39
N GLU A 129 -9.51 -4.85 10.62
CA GLU A 129 -9.00 -5.30 9.34
C GLU A 129 -7.67 -4.59 8.97
N ILE A 130 -6.83 -5.32 8.24
CA ILE A 130 -5.63 -4.79 7.59
C ILE A 130 -5.82 -4.88 6.09
N PHE A 131 -5.67 -3.77 5.38
CA PHE A 131 -5.57 -3.73 3.93
C PHE A 131 -4.11 -3.53 3.54
N THR A 132 -3.57 -4.40 2.72
CA THR A 132 -2.19 -4.26 2.25
C THR A 132 -2.12 -4.18 0.74
N PHE A 133 -1.39 -3.18 0.25
CA PHE A 133 -1.03 -3.02 -1.16
C PHE A 133 0.30 -3.72 -1.49
N ASN A 134 0.92 -4.34 -0.48
CA ASN A 134 2.13 -5.14 -0.64
C ASN A 134 1.78 -6.56 -1.06
N TYR A 135 2.68 -7.18 -1.82
CA TYR A 135 2.54 -8.58 -2.23
C TYR A 135 3.03 -9.56 -1.15
N THR A 136 3.88 -9.11 -0.24
CA THR A 136 4.54 -9.91 0.79
C THR A 136 3.55 -10.45 1.83
N ASP A 137 3.79 -11.67 2.30
CA ASP A 137 3.01 -12.25 3.39
C ASP A 137 3.32 -11.52 4.70
N LEU A 138 2.33 -10.81 5.23
CA LEU A 138 2.47 -10.00 6.43
C LEU A 138 2.98 -10.82 7.64
N ASN A 139 2.43 -12.03 7.84
CA ASN A 139 2.84 -12.84 8.98
C ASN A 139 4.24 -13.42 8.83
N LYS A 140 4.65 -13.80 7.62
CA LYS A 140 6.03 -14.25 7.37
C LYS A 140 7.04 -13.13 7.59
N THR A 141 6.72 -11.90 7.17
CA THR A 141 7.60 -10.74 7.42
C THR A 141 7.65 -10.37 8.90
N LEU A 142 6.51 -10.34 9.58
CA LEU A 142 6.42 -10.05 11.01
C LEU A 142 7.09 -11.12 11.89
N ALA A 143 7.10 -12.38 11.46
CA ALA A 143 7.76 -13.47 12.19
C ALA A 143 9.26 -13.22 12.40
N LYS A 144 9.93 -12.48 11.50
CA LYS A 144 11.33 -12.05 11.69
C LYS A 144 11.52 -11.15 12.92
N PHE A 145 10.46 -10.47 13.35
CA PHE A 145 10.40 -9.63 14.55
C PHE A 145 9.77 -10.35 15.74
N ARG A 146 9.48 -11.66 15.61
CA ARG A 146 8.76 -12.48 16.60
C ARG A 146 7.31 -11.99 16.84
N LEU A 147 6.73 -11.36 15.84
CA LEU A 147 5.35 -10.89 15.84
C LEU A 147 4.49 -11.79 14.93
N ASN A 148 3.22 -11.88 15.25
CA ASN A 148 2.21 -12.55 14.44
C ASN A 148 0.87 -11.87 14.68
N THR A 149 0.10 -11.61 13.63
CA THR A 149 -1.24 -11.05 13.73
C THR A 149 -2.31 -12.05 13.34
N ARG A 150 -3.46 -11.98 14.03
CA ARG A 150 -4.69 -12.71 13.67
C ARG A 150 -5.74 -11.79 13.07
N ILE A 151 -5.39 -10.51 12.87
CA ILE A 151 -6.28 -9.54 12.24
C ILE A 151 -6.48 -9.97 10.78
N ASN A 152 -7.73 -9.95 10.32
CA ASN A 152 -8.05 -10.24 8.93
C ASN A 152 -7.25 -9.33 8.00
N THR A 153 -6.53 -9.92 7.05
CA THR A 153 -5.67 -9.16 6.13
C THR A 153 -6.15 -9.35 4.70
N THR A 154 -6.53 -8.25 4.08
CA THR A 154 -6.96 -8.20 2.67
C THR A 154 -5.81 -7.69 1.80
N TYR A 155 -5.37 -8.51 0.85
CA TYR A 155 -4.33 -8.17 -0.13
C TYR A 155 -4.97 -7.55 -1.36
N MET A 156 -4.73 -6.25 -1.57
CA MET A 156 -5.36 -5.44 -2.62
C MET A 156 -4.90 -5.85 -4.04
N HIS A 157 -3.65 -6.23 -4.16
CA HIS A 157 -3.01 -6.56 -5.44
C HIS A 157 -2.57 -8.04 -5.52
N GLY A 158 -3.29 -8.93 -4.81
CA GLY A 158 -2.88 -10.32 -4.69
C GLY A 158 -1.69 -10.51 -3.76
N SER A 159 -1.20 -11.74 -3.64
CA SER A 159 -0.17 -12.09 -2.67
C SER A 159 0.87 -13.07 -3.21
N LEU A 160 1.93 -13.28 -2.44
CA LEU A 160 2.96 -14.28 -2.72
C LEU A 160 2.54 -15.71 -2.35
N GLU A 161 1.33 -15.91 -1.81
CA GLU A 161 0.84 -17.23 -1.46
C GLU A 161 0.73 -18.15 -2.69
N ASP A 162 0.85 -19.47 -2.47
CA ASP A 162 0.84 -20.46 -3.57
C ASP A 162 -0.51 -20.51 -4.30
N SER A 163 -1.61 -20.27 -3.57
CA SER A 163 -2.97 -20.27 -4.10
C SER A 163 -3.35 -18.96 -4.82
N ASP A 164 -2.50 -17.96 -4.76
CA ASP A 164 -2.73 -16.61 -5.29
C ASP A 164 -1.62 -16.19 -6.26
N ASN A 165 -1.74 -15.01 -6.85
CA ASN A 165 -0.70 -14.41 -7.65
C ASN A 165 -0.70 -12.90 -7.46
N ILE A 166 0.44 -12.28 -7.68
CA ILE A 166 0.54 -10.83 -7.69
C ILE A 166 -0.21 -10.26 -8.90
N ILE A 167 -0.83 -9.10 -8.71
CA ILE A 167 -1.55 -8.36 -9.76
C ILE A 167 -0.77 -7.09 -10.04
N LEU A 168 0.05 -7.15 -11.07
CA LEU A 168 0.79 -5.99 -11.59
C LEU A 168 0.02 -5.44 -12.78
N GLY A 169 -0.33 -4.16 -12.75
CA GLY A 169 -1.11 -3.59 -13.84
C GLY A 169 -1.46 -2.13 -13.64
N ILE A 170 -2.40 -1.66 -14.44
CA ILE A 170 -2.84 -0.27 -14.44
C ILE A 170 -4.27 -0.13 -13.94
N GLU A 171 -4.55 1.02 -13.35
CA GLU A 171 -5.89 1.50 -12.99
C GLU A 171 -6.01 2.93 -13.54
N THR A 172 -6.91 3.17 -14.49
CA THR A 172 -7.05 4.49 -15.13
C THR A 172 -8.41 4.64 -15.78
N ASP A 173 -8.93 5.87 -15.79
CA ASP A 173 -10.10 6.28 -16.56
C ASP A 173 -9.74 6.64 -18.01
N GLU A 174 -8.45 6.68 -18.37
CA GLU A 174 -8.01 7.00 -19.72
C GLU A 174 -8.31 5.85 -20.68
N ALA A 175 -8.68 6.20 -21.90
CA ALA A 175 -8.93 5.22 -22.96
C ALA A 175 -7.61 4.55 -23.39
N ILE A 176 -7.51 3.25 -23.20
CA ILE A 176 -6.36 2.43 -23.61
C ILE A 176 -6.76 1.58 -24.82
N HIS A 177 -5.83 1.43 -25.76
CA HIS A 177 -6.01 0.60 -26.94
C HIS A 177 -6.49 -0.81 -26.54
N LYS A 178 -7.50 -1.33 -27.25
CA LYS A 178 -8.17 -2.62 -26.91
C LYS A 178 -7.20 -3.79 -26.75
N ASP A 179 -6.11 -3.82 -27.49
CA ASP A 179 -5.11 -4.90 -27.45
C ASP A 179 -4.23 -4.85 -26.20
N TYR A 180 -4.27 -3.73 -25.43
CA TYR A 180 -3.50 -3.53 -24.19
C TYR A 180 -4.37 -3.55 -22.94
N GLN A 181 -5.64 -3.88 -23.06
CA GLN A 181 -6.54 -4.05 -21.91
C GLN A 181 -6.10 -5.16 -20.93
N PHE A 182 -5.22 -6.06 -21.36
CA PHE A 182 -4.61 -7.08 -20.49
C PHE A 182 -3.78 -6.47 -19.34
N LEU A 183 -3.38 -5.20 -19.47
CA LEU A 183 -2.65 -4.49 -18.41
C LEU A 183 -3.56 -4.01 -17.28
N PHE A 184 -4.89 -3.93 -17.46
CA PHE A 184 -5.78 -3.53 -16.38
C PHE A 184 -5.78 -4.56 -15.25
N LYS A 185 -5.61 -4.10 -14.01
CA LYS A 185 -5.68 -4.92 -12.80
C LYS A 185 -7.00 -5.71 -12.74
N THR A 186 -8.12 -5.08 -13.13
CA THR A 186 -9.46 -5.69 -13.18
C THR A 186 -9.59 -6.85 -14.16
N ASN A 187 -8.71 -6.96 -15.16
CA ASN A 187 -8.68 -8.07 -16.11
C ASN A 187 -7.84 -9.27 -15.62
N SER A 188 -7.20 -9.16 -14.47
CA SER A 188 -6.52 -10.29 -13.85
C SER A 188 -7.54 -11.29 -13.31
N ARG A 189 -7.34 -12.59 -13.57
CA ARG A 189 -8.14 -13.67 -12.98
C ARG A 189 -8.04 -13.76 -11.45
N PHE A 190 -7.05 -13.09 -10.86
CA PHE A 190 -6.82 -13.02 -9.42
C PHE A 190 -7.43 -11.76 -8.79
N TYR A 191 -7.94 -10.84 -9.62
CA TYR A 191 -8.62 -9.65 -9.10
C TYR A 191 -9.85 -10.06 -8.31
N ARG A 192 -9.98 -9.50 -7.11
CA ARG A 192 -11.11 -9.76 -6.22
C ARG A 192 -11.68 -8.43 -5.76
N TYR A 193 -13.01 -8.39 -5.69
CA TYR A 193 -13.68 -7.28 -5.01
C TYR A 193 -13.22 -7.23 -3.54
N ASN A 194 -13.05 -6.03 -3.03
CA ASN A 194 -12.67 -5.79 -1.65
C ASN A 194 -13.59 -4.74 -1.02
N SER A 195 -13.60 -4.73 0.30
CA SER A 195 -14.46 -3.85 1.10
C SER A 195 -13.73 -2.59 1.60
N LEU A 196 -12.61 -2.19 0.98
CA LEU A 196 -11.79 -1.08 1.48
C LEU A 196 -12.60 0.20 1.66
N ILE A 197 -13.40 0.58 0.67
CA ILE A 197 -14.20 1.82 0.71
C ILE A 197 -15.21 1.78 1.85
N GLU A 198 -15.96 0.68 1.96
CA GLU A 198 -16.96 0.47 3.03
C GLU A 198 -16.29 0.44 4.41
N SER A 199 -15.14 -0.22 4.51
CA SER A 199 -14.35 -0.28 5.75
C SER A 199 -13.82 1.10 6.14
N MET A 200 -13.30 1.90 5.19
CA MET A 200 -12.88 3.28 5.44
C MET A 200 -14.06 4.17 5.87
N GLU A 201 -15.22 4.03 5.23
CA GLU A 201 -16.41 4.81 5.60
C GLU A 201 -16.94 4.47 6.98
N SER A 202 -16.89 3.21 7.38
CA SER A 202 -17.35 2.74 8.69
C SER A 202 -16.33 2.95 9.81
N ALA A 203 -15.03 3.02 9.49
CA ALA A 203 -13.97 3.15 10.47
C ALA A 203 -14.06 4.48 11.25
N ASP A 204 -13.80 4.43 12.54
CA ASP A 204 -13.55 5.59 13.40
C ASP A 204 -12.09 6.01 13.36
N GLU A 205 -11.18 5.04 13.15
CA GLU A 205 -9.74 5.25 13.06
C GLU A 205 -9.14 4.55 11.86
N ILE A 206 -8.32 5.28 11.12
CA ILE A 206 -7.60 4.80 9.93
C ILE A 206 -6.13 5.13 10.08
N ILE A 207 -5.28 4.11 10.03
CA ILE A 207 -3.83 4.31 10.02
C ILE A 207 -3.29 3.89 8.67
N PHE A 208 -2.62 4.80 7.98
CA PHE A 208 -1.83 4.51 6.79
C PHE A 208 -0.36 4.38 7.18
N PHE A 209 0.31 3.34 6.74
CA PHE A 209 1.76 3.21 6.91
C PHE A 209 2.46 2.94 5.59
N GLY A 210 3.32 3.89 5.19
CA GLY A 210 4.18 3.73 4.02
C GLY A 210 3.44 3.64 2.69
N HIS A 211 2.20 4.13 2.64
CA HIS A 211 1.42 4.25 1.41
C HIS A 211 1.52 5.69 0.89
N SER A 212 1.87 5.83 -0.38
CA SER A 212 2.07 7.15 -1.01
C SER A 212 0.76 7.92 -1.26
N ILE A 213 -0.39 7.22 -1.21
CA ILE A 213 -1.72 7.78 -1.52
C ILE A 213 -1.68 8.55 -2.86
N ASN A 214 -1.05 7.95 -3.88
CA ASN A 214 -0.87 8.54 -5.20
C ASN A 214 -0.88 7.47 -6.31
N GLY A 215 -0.66 7.90 -7.56
CA GLY A 215 -0.49 7.03 -8.70
C GLY A 215 -1.68 6.12 -8.94
N MET A 216 -1.38 4.87 -9.27
CA MET A 216 -2.39 3.86 -9.64
C MET A 216 -3.33 3.47 -8.51
N ASP A 217 -2.97 3.73 -7.26
CA ASP A 217 -3.78 3.35 -6.10
C ASP A 217 -4.63 4.49 -5.56
N PHE A 218 -4.41 5.73 -6.03
CA PHE A 218 -5.17 6.89 -5.57
C PHE A 218 -6.70 6.77 -5.78
N PRO A 219 -7.21 6.17 -6.87
CA PRO A 219 -8.63 5.97 -7.06
C PRO A 219 -9.35 5.26 -5.89
N TYR A 220 -8.67 4.35 -5.18
CA TYR A 220 -9.23 3.68 -4.00
C TYR A 220 -9.56 4.63 -2.83
N PHE A 221 -8.92 5.79 -2.78
CA PHE A 221 -8.99 6.73 -1.64
C PHE A 221 -9.68 8.05 -1.98
N LYS A 222 -9.69 8.44 -3.25
CA LYS A 222 -10.12 9.75 -3.75
C LYS A 222 -11.50 10.14 -3.23
N ASP A 223 -12.48 9.29 -3.46
CA ASP A 223 -13.89 9.60 -3.13
C ASP A 223 -14.09 9.68 -1.61
N PHE A 224 -13.41 8.83 -0.85
CA PHE A 224 -13.42 8.91 0.61
C PHE A 224 -12.91 10.26 1.11
N PHE A 225 -11.73 10.71 0.66
CA PHE A 225 -11.15 11.99 1.11
C PHE A 225 -11.96 13.19 0.62
N ILE A 226 -12.50 13.17 -0.59
CA ILE A 226 -13.43 14.19 -1.08
C ILE A 226 -14.67 14.25 -0.19
N LYS A 227 -15.28 13.12 0.15
CA LYS A 227 -16.45 13.04 1.02
C LYS A 227 -16.15 13.57 2.42
N GLN A 228 -15.05 13.13 3.04
CA GLN A 228 -14.63 13.57 4.38
C GLN A 228 -14.26 15.07 4.45
N SER A 229 -13.93 15.69 3.32
CA SER A 229 -13.67 17.14 3.24
C SER A 229 -14.94 17.98 3.05
N LYS A 230 -16.11 17.36 2.78
CA LYS A 230 -17.38 18.07 2.56
C LYS A 230 -18.13 18.32 3.88
N SER A 231 -18.83 19.47 3.94
CA SER A 231 -19.67 19.83 5.07
C SER A 231 -21.03 19.14 4.97
N THR A 232 -21.14 17.93 5.53
CA THR A 232 -22.46 17.33 5.77
C THR A 232 -22.56 17.01 7.25
N ALA A 233 -23.71 17.35 7.87
CA ALA A 233 -23.96 17.13 9.29
C ALA A 233 -23.93 15.65 9.72
N GLU A 234 -23.92 14.74 8.75
CA GLU A 234 -23.98 13.28 8.96
C GLU A 234 -22.60 12.62 9.01
N LEU A 235 -21.50 13.32 8.64
CA LEU A 235 -20.17 12.72 8.60
C LEU A 235 -19.54 12.69 9.99
N LYS A 236 -19.24 11.49 10.44
CA LYS A 236 -18.50 11.24 11.67
C LYS A 236 -17.06 11.75 11.55
N ARG A 237 -16.58 12.41 12.60
CA ARG A 237 -15.18 12.79 12.75
C ARG A 237 -14.33 11.52 12.87
N LYS A 238 -13.25 11.43 12.11
CA LYS A 238 -12.35 10.29 12.08
C LYS A 238 -10.98 10.64 12.63
N TYR A 239 -10.27 9.66 13.17
CA TYR A 239 -8.85 9.72 13.47
C TYR A 239 -8.11 9.15 12.26
N ILE A 240 -7.28 9.96 11.61
CA ILE A 240 -6.51 9.56 10.42
C ILE A 240 -5.04 9.83 10.70
N THR A 241 -4.26 8.76 10.85
CA THR A 241 -2.81 8.86 11.02
C THR A 241 -2.11 8.35 9.76
N ILE A 242 -1.21 9.15 9.21
CA ILE A 242 -0.46 8.81 7.99
C ILE A 242 1.02 8.79 8.33
N PHE A 243 1.62 7.59 8.30
CA PHE A 243 3.07 7.44 8.42
C PHE A 243 3.73 7.59 7.06
N THR A 244 4.63 8.56 6.98
CA THR A 244 5.44 8.86 5.80
C THR A 244 6.92 8.69 6.11
N TYR A 245 7.77 8.87 5.12
CA TYR A 245 9.21 8.83 5.36
C TYR A 245 9.75 10.16 5.90
N ASP A 246 9.43 11.27 5.21
CA ASP A 246 9.92 12.63 5.49
C ASP A 246 8.96 13.71 4.95
N ASP A 247 9.29 14.99 5.17
CA ASP A 247 8.55 16.17 4.69
C ASP A 247 8.19 16.10 3.20
N SER A 248 9.08 15.60 2.35
CA SER A 248 8.83 15.53 0.92
C SER A 248 7.70 14.55 0.59
N SER A 249 7.61 13.46 1.34
CA SER A 249 6.54 12.47 1.23
C SER A 249 5.19 13.04 1.69
N ASP A 250 5.17 13.83 2.77
CA ASP A 250 3.98 14.55 3.22
C ASP A 250 3.47 15.52 2.16
N GLN A 251 4.39 16.34 1.60
CA GLN A 251 4.04 17.31 0.56
C GLN A 251 3.49 16.65 -0.70
N GLN A 252 4.00 15.48 -1.08
CA GLN A 252 3.45 14.72 -2.20
C GLN A 252 1.99 14.32 -1.96
N ILE A 253 1.68 13.74 -0.79
CA ILE A 253 0.31 13.36 -0.44
C ILE A 253 -0.61 14.59 -0.43
N ILE A 254 -0.16 15.69 0.16
CA ILE A 254 -0.90 16.95 0.22
C ILE A 254 -1.18 17.49 -1.20
N ASN A 255 -0.21 17.42 -2.10
CA ASN A 255 -0.40 17.86 -3.48
C ASN A 255 -1.39 16.95 -4.24
N ASN A 256 -1.31 15.63 -4.06
CA ASN A 256 -2.26 14.68 -4.64
C ASN A 256 -3.70 14.98 -4.18
N PHE A 257 -3.89 15.28 -2.90
CA PHE A 257 -5.20 15.69 -2.39
C PHE A 257 -5.70 16.98 -3.06
N ARG A 258 -4.84 17.99 -3.25
CA ARG A 258 -5.21 19.24 -3.93
C ARG A 258 -5.59 19.02 -5.39
N GLU A 259 -4.77 18.25 -6.11
CA GLU A 259 -5.02 17.92 -7.53
C GLU A 259 -6.32 17.14 -7.72
N ALA A 260 -6.67 16.30 -6.75
CA ALA A 260 -7.93 15.56 -6.74
C ALA A 260 -9.16 16.38 -6.32
N GLY A 261 -8.97 17.63 -5.93
CA GLY A 261 -10.07 18.48 -5.46
C GLY A 261 -10.51 18.24 -4.02
N VAL A 262 -9.67 17.61 -3.19
CA VAL A 262 -9.90 17.47 -1.76
C VAL A 262 -9.66 18.82 -1.08
N ASN A 263 -10.64 19.34 -0.35
CA ASN A 263 -10.47 20.53 0.45
C ASN A 263 -9.69 20.19 1.74
N LEU A 264 -8.38 20.38 1.71
CA LEU A 264 -7.48 20.04 2.82
C LEU A 264 -7.83 20.76 4.12
N ARG A 265 -8.17 22.04 4.05
CA ARG A 265 -8.54 22.81 5.23
C ARG A 265 -9.72 22.18 5.94
N ASP A 266 -10.77 21.85 5.18
CA ASP A 266 -11.98 21.27 5.73
C ASP A 266 -11.72 19.81 6.17
N LEU A 267 -10.92 19.04 5.44
CA LEU A 267 -10.51 17.71 5.83
C LEU A 267 -9.83 17.70 7.21
N MET A 268 -8.85 18.58 7.42
CA MET A 268 -8.10 18.69 8.69
C MET A 268 -8.95 19.27 9.83
N GLN A 269 -9.87 20.20 9.55
CA GLN A 269 -10.73 20.77 10.58
C GLN A 269 -11.82 19.78 11.05
N ARG A 270 -12.27 18.90 10.17
CA ARG A 270 -13.35 17.94 10.44
C ARG A 270 -12.87 16.63 11.01
N ASN A 271 -11.60 16.28 10.77
CA ASN A 271 -11.00 15.03 11.23
C ASN A 271 -9.78 15.32 12.10
N ASN A 272 -9.41 14.36 12.93
CA ASN A 272 -8.14 14.38 13.65
C ASN A 272 -7.08 13.76 12.74
N MET A 273 -6.46 14.59 11.89
CA MET A 273 -5.48 14.13 10.92
C MET A 273 -4.05 14.41 11.41
N THR A 274 -3.21 13.41 11.41
CA THR A 274 -1.81 13.51 11.87
C THR A 274 -0.88 12.83 10.87
N PHE A 275 0.17 13.53 10.46
CA PHE A 275 1.30 12.95 9.75
C PHE A 275 2.41 12.64 10.76
N ILE A 276 3.02 11.45 10.64
CA ILE A 276 4.16 11.00 11.45
C ILE A 276 5.29 10.60 10.50
N GLU A 277 6.40 11.31 10.59
CA GLU A 277 7.54 11.12 9.71
C GLU A 277 8.56 10.16 10.33
N THR A 278 8.66 8.97 9.75
CA THR A 278 9.47 7.88 10.31
C THR A 278 10.96 8.18 10.35
N LYS A 279 11.47 9.02 9.43
CA LYS A 279 12.87 9.50 9.44
C LYS A 279 13.16 10.26 10.71
N TYR A 280 12.39 11.31 11.00
CA TYR A 280 12.60 12.18 12.16
C TYR A 280 12.24 11.49 13.48
N LEU A 281 11.31 10.52 13.42
CA LEU A 281 11.03 9.68 14.58
C LEU A 281 12.24 8.82 14.97
N ARG A 282 12.99 8.27 14.00
CA ARG A 282 14.26 7.56 14.25
C ARG A 282 15.36 8.51 14.75
N GLU A 283 15.41 9.74 14.25
CA GLU A 283 16.32 10.79 14.70
C GLU A 283 15.94 11.33 16.09
N ARG A 284 14.83 10.86 16.67
CA ARG A 284 14.30 11.22 18.01
C ARG A 284 13.93 12.67 18.12
N GLU A 285 13.43 13.27 17.06
CA GLU A 285 12.92 14.63 17.12
C GLU A 285 11.73 14.75 18.08
N LYS A 286 11.77 15.78 18.95
CA LYS A 286 10.79 15.93 20.04
C LYS A 286 9.34 16.00 19.56
N PHE A 287 9.12 16.64 18.42
CA PHE A 287 7.77 16.82 17.88
C PHE A 287 7.22 15.48 17.37
N GLU A 288 8.02 14.71 16.62
CA GLU A 288 7.61 13.40 16.13
C GLU A 288 7.46 12.37 17.25
N LEU A 289 8.37 12.40 18.24
CA LEU A 289 8.21 11.55 19.44
C LEU A 289 6.92 11.85 20.20
N LYS A 290 6.51 13.12 20.26
CA LYS A 290 5.24 13.50 20.88
C LYS A 290 4.06 12.88 20.10
N LYS A 291 3.99 13.09 18.79
CA LYS A 291 2.92 12.50 17.94
C LYS A 291 2.84 10.98 18.10
N TRP A 292 4.00 10.32 18.08
CA TRP A 292 4.10 8.88 18.27
C TRP A 292 3.58 8.43 19.64
N ASN A 293 4.01 9.10 20.72
CA ASN A 293 3.56 8.77 22.07
C ASN A 293 2.07 9.03 22.26
N ASP A 294 1.55 10.13 21.71
CA ASP A 294 0.13 10.44 21.75
C ASP A 294 -0.69 9.34 21.03
N LEU A 295 -0.24 8.84 19.88
CA LEU A 295 -0.86 7.70 19.20
C LEU A 295 -0.81 6.43 20.05
N LEU A 296 0.34 6.08 20.65
CA LEU A 296 0.46 4.88 21.49
C LEU A 296 -0.43 4.93 22.73
N ILE A 297 -0.60 6.11 23.33
CA ILE A 297 -1.52 6.33 24.47
C ILE A 297 -2.95 6.13 23.99
N HIS A 298 -3.33 6.74 22.87
CA HIS A 298 -4.66 6.61 22.27
C HIS A 298 -5.01 5.13 22.00
N LEU A 299 -4.10 4.37 21.38
CA LEU A 299 -4.29 2.95 21.12
C LEU A 299 -4.48 2.12 22.42
N LYS A 300 -3.80 2.49 23.51
CA LYS A 300 -3.92 1.79 24.81
C LYS A 300 -5.19 2.13 25.57
N ASP A 301 -5.64 3.38 25.52
CA ASP A 301 -6.82 3.82 26.28
C ASP A 301 -8.10 3.22 25.68
N ASP A 302 -8.20 3.17 24.36
CA ASP A 302 -9.30 2.47 23.69
C ASP A 302 -9.36 0.98 24.08
N SER A 303 -8.20 0.36 24.35
CA SER A 303 -8.14 -1.04 24.79
C SER A 303 -8.88 -1.25 26.12
N LYS A 304 -8.66 -0.38 27.08
CA LYS A 304 -9.28 -0.47 28.41
C LYS A 304 -10.80 -0.26 28.35
N ASP A 305 -11.26 0.67 27.52
CA ASP A 305 -12.69 0.96 27.36
C ASP A 305 -13.43 -0.19 26.69
N THR A 306 -12.82 -0.85 25.72
CA THR A 306 -13.42 -2.04 25.10
C THR A 306 -13.44 -3.24 26.02
N GLN A 307 -12.38 -3.48 26.79
CA GLN A 307 -12.38 -4.55 27.81
C GLN A 307 -13.44 -4.31 28.89
N ASN A 308 -13.57 -3.09 29.39
CA ASN A 308 -14.58 -2.71 30.36
C ASN A 308 -16.00 -2.86 29.83
N ASN A 309 -16.25 -2.50 28.57
CA ASN A 309 -17.55 -2.66 27.92
C ASN A 309 -17.91 -4.13 27.67
N ASN A 310 -16.92 -4.98 27.32
CA ASN A 310 -17.13 -6.42 27.18
C ASN A 310 -17.42 -7.10 28.52
N LEU A 311 -16.74 -6.71 29.59
CA LEU A 311 -17.01 -7.20 30.95
C LEU A 311 -18.41 -6.78 31.44
N ARG A 312 -18.86 -5.55 31.18
CA ARG A 312 -20.22 -5.08 31.48
C ARG A 312 -21.28 -5.85 30.71
N ARG A 313 -21.05 -6.16 29.42
CA ARG A 313 -21.97 -6.98 28.60
C ARG A 313 -22.06 -8.42 29.12
N LEU A 314 -20.92 -9.04 29.45
CA LEU A 314 -20.91 -10.39 30.03
C LEU A 314 -21.62 -10.42 31.40
N SER A 315 -21.43 -9.42 32.23
CA SER A 315 -22.15 -9.33 33.55
C SER A 315 -23.65 -9.12 33.36
N SER A 316 -24.09 -8.38 32.33
CA SER A 316 -25.51 -8.17 32.02
C SER A 316 -26.20 -9.37 31.35
N MET A 317 -25.44 -10.34 30.83
CA MET A 317 -25.97 -11.59 30.29
C MET A 317 -26.05 -12.70 31.35
N LEU A 318 -25.46 -12.49 32.53
CA LEU A 318 -25.45 -13.43 33.64
C LEU A 318 -26.44 -13.04 34.76
N THR A 319 -27.09 -11.89 34.62
CA THR A 319 -28.20 -11.41 35.44
C THR A 319 -29.51 -11.48 34.66
#